data_795c6bb98bf21c1fbd16b51653f1e0d2
#
_entry.id   795c6bb98bf21c1fbd16b51653f1e0d2
#
_cell.length_a   1.000
_cell.length_b   1.000
_cell.length_c   1.000
_cell.angle_alpha   90.00
_cell.angle_beta   90.00
_cell.angle_gamma   90.00
#
_symmetry.space_group_name_H-M   'P 1'
#
loop_
_entity.id
_entity.type
_entity.pdbx_description
1 polymer ?
#
loop_
_entity_poly.entity_id
_entity_poly.type
_entity_poly.pdbx_seq_one_letter_code
_entity_poly.pdbx_strand_id
1 'polypeptide(L)'
;MASRSKRPYRSDARVEAAERTRSKVLEAGRFLFSRKGIDATTIAQIAERAGVSEPTVYATMKSKAGLLHALMHDAMFGPRFKQARQRLDGVLDPVQRVAMTAQVARAIYEGESAELSLLLKSAAFSPELRKTQQSFEVLRLQMQQERVDNLYATGRSKKGLKKEAAATLMWMYTSREVYHKLVVESAWTPDQYQAWLERTLIETLTDGVG
;
A
#
# COMPACT_ATOMS: atom_id res chain seq x y z
N MET A 1 15.38 -26.94 -43.80
CA MET A 1 15.69 -26.97 -42.34
C MET A 1 14.61 -26.14 -41.63
N ALA A 2 13.65 -26.79 -40.98
CA ALA A 2 12.53 -26.12 -40.35
C ALA A 2 12.89 -25.75 -38.89
N SER A 3 12.90 -24.47 -38.58
CA SER A 3 13.11 -23.94 -37.24
C SER A 3 11.88 -24.25 -36.36
N ARG A 4 12.05 -25.09 -35.35
CA ARG A 4 11.06 -25.40 -34.33
C ARG A 4 10.89 -24.20 -33.40
N SER A 5 9.85 -23.41 -33.59
CA SER A 5 9.36 -22.39 -32.65
C SER A 5 9.04 -23.06 -31.31
N LYS A 6 9.75 -22.69 -30.24
CA LYS A 6 9.49 -23.16 -28.88
C LYS A 6 8.28 -22.45 -28.29
N ARG A 7 7.28 -23.23 -27.89
CA ARG A 7 5.96 -22.95 -27.35
C ARG A 7 5.94 -21.91 -26.22
N PRO A 8 5.23 -20.77 -26.33
CA PRO A 8 4.93 -19.84 -25.22
C PRO A 8 3.96 -20.42 -24.18
N TYR A 9 3.10 -21.36 -24.56
CA TYR A 9 2.00 -21.92 -23.75
C TYR A 9 2.42 -22.61 -22.42
N ARG A 10 3.64 -23.06 -22.25
CA ARG A 10 4.11 -23.71 -21.00
C ARG A 10 4.55 -22.70 -19.92
N SER A 11 4.89 -21.47 -20.29
CA SER A 11 5.28 -20.43 -19.34
C SER A 11 4.07 -19.86 -18.62
N ASP A 12 2.97 -19.61 -19.33
CA ASP A 12 1.79 -18.94 -18.79
C ASP A 12 1.08 -19.83 -17.75
N ALA A 13 0.89 -21.12 -18.05
CA ALA A 13 0.31 -22.08 -17.10
C ALA A 13 1.16 -22.24 -15.81
N ARG A 14 2.50 -22.15 -15.91
CA ARG A 14 3.38 -22.17 -14.74
C ARG A 14 3.28 -20.89 -13.92
N VAL A 15 3.23 -19.73 -14.56
CA VAL A 15 3.04 -18.43 -13.90
C VAL A 15 1.71 -18.42 -13.19
N GLU A 16 0.63 -18.80 -13.84
CA GLU A 16 -0.69 -18.88 -13.21
C GLU A 16 -0.75 -19.85 -12.02
N ALA A 17 -0.07 -21.02 -12.13
CA ALA A 17 0.00 -21.97 -11.02
C ALA A 17 0.79 -21.40 -9.83
N ALA A 18 1.88 -20.67 -10.10
CA ALA A 18 2.68 -20.01 -9.07
C ALA A 18 1.85 -18.89 -8.38
N GLU A 19 1.12 -18.09 -9.15
CA GLU A 19 0.25 -17.04 -8.60
C GLU A 19 -0.90 -17.64 -7.76
N ARG A 20 -1.52 -18.72 -8.20
CA ARG A 20 -2.55 -19.43 -7.39
C ARG A 20 -1.96 -19.96 -6.07
N THR A 21 -0.75 -20.53 -6.12
CA THR A 21 -0.04 -20.99 -4.93
C THR A 21 0.29 -19.83 -3.99
N ARG A 22 0.82 -18.73 -4.54
CA ARG A 22 1.10 -17.49 -3.81
C ARG A 22 -0.15 -16.98 -3.10
N SER A 23 -1.27 -16.90 -3.79
CA SER A 23 -2.55 -16.41 -3.24
C SER A 23 -3.04 -17.28 -2.08
N LYS A 24 -2.96 -18.63 -2.20
CA LYS A 24 -3.32 -19.56 -1.11
C LYS A 24 -2.46 -19.35 0.14
N VAL A 25 -1.14 -19.17 -0.04
CA VAL A 25 -0.22 -18.95 1.07
C VAL A 25 -0.49 -17.60 1.75
N LEU A 26 -0.75 -16.53 0.96
CA LEU A 26 -1.13 -15.22 1.49
C LEU A 26 -2.44 -15.28 2.29
N GLU A 27 -3.46 -15.93 1.77
CA GLU A 27 -4.75 -16.07 2.46
C GLU A 27 -4.60 -16.86 3.78
N ALA A 28 -3.87 -17.98 3.76
CA ALA A 28 -3.59 -18.77 4.95
C ALA A 28 -2.83 -17.95 6.01
N GLY A 29 -1.81 -17.20 5.58
CA GLY A 29 -1.03 -16.33 6.45
C GLY A 29 -1.88 -15.21 7.05
N ARG A 30 -2.69 -14.52 6.24
CA ARG A 30 -3.61 -13.47 6.70
C ARG A 30 -4.54 -14.00 7.80
N PHE A 31 -5.17 -15.13 7.55
CA PHE A 31 -6.09 -15.77 8.51
C PHE A 31 -5.40 -16.12 9.83
N LEU A 32 -4.24 -16.78 9.77
CA LEU A 32 -3.54 -17.23 10.95
C LEU A 32 -2.95 -16.07 11.76
N PHE A 33 -2.36 -15.09 11.10
CA PHE A 33 -1.82 -13.90 11.75
C PHE A 33 -2.89 -13.08 12.47
N SER A 34 -4.07 -12.94 11.87
CA SER A 34 -5.18 -12.21 12.50
C SER A 34 -5.77 -12.94 13.71
N ARG A 35 -5.70 -14.27 13.74
CA ARG A 35 -6.29 -15.10 14.81
C ARG A 35 -5.33 -15.40 15.96
N LYS A 36 -4.07 -15.66 15.64
CA LYS A 36 -3.06 -16.13 16.59
C LYS A 36 -1.94 -15.12 16.84
N GLY A 37 -1.85 -14.09 16.02
CA GLY A 37 -0.69 -13.21 15.95
C GLY A 37 0.45 -13.81 15.12
N ILE A 38 1.44 -12.95 14.79
CA ILE A 38 2.57 -13.35 13.94
C ILE A 38 3.48 -14.33 14.67
N ASP A 39 3.79 -14.07 15.93
CA ASP A 39 4.79 -14.84 16.68
C ASP A 39 4.33 -16.27 16.96
N ALA A 40 3.04 -16.45 17.29
CA ALA A 40 2.44 -17.75 17.55
C ALA A 40 2.10 -18.56 16.28
N THR A 41 2.26 -17.98 15.08
CA THR A 41 2.01 -18.68 13.82
C THR A 41 3.29 -19.27 13.26
N THR A 42 3.27 -20.56 12.88
CA THR A 42 4.40 -21.28 12.27
C THR A 42 4.23 -21.44 10.76
N ILE A 43 5.35 -21.66 10.05
CA ILE A 43 5.32 -21.97 8.61
C ILE A 43 4.58 -23.29 8.35
N ALA A 44 4.73 -24.29 9.22
CA ALA A 44 3.99 -25.55 9.13
C ALA A 44 2.47 -25.34 9.12
N GLN A 45 1.94 -24.53 10.03
CA GLN A 45 0.52 -24.19 10.08
C GLN A 45 0.05 -23.43 8.82
N ILE A 46 0.88 -22.55 8.28
CA ILE A 46 0.57 -21.83 7.04
C ILE A 46 0.52 -22.80 5.86
N ALA A 47 1.49 -23.71 5.77
CA ALA A 47 1.57 -24.74 4.72
C ALA A 47 0.36 -25.67 4.76
N GLU A 48 0.03 -26.19 5.93
CA GLU A 48 -1.15 -27.05 6.17
C GLU A 48 -2.44 -26.36 5.71
N ARG A 49 -2.66 -25.12 6.17
CA ARG A 49 -3.87 -24.37 5.81
C ARG A 49 -3.94 -24.00 4.34
N ALA A 50 -2.81 -23.72 3.71
CA ALA A 50 -2.72 -23.39 2.28
C ALA A 50 -2.83 -24.64 1.39
N GLY A 51 -2.75 -25.83 1.94
CA GLY A 51 -2.71 -27.10 1.19
C GLY A 51 -1.44 -27.24 0.34
N VAL A 52 -0.29 -26.81 0.87
CA VAL A 52 1.02 -26.87 0.21
C VAL A 52 2.07 -27.41 1.18
N SER A 53 3.27 -27.74 0.68
CA SER A 53 4.39 -28.13 1.54
C SER A 53 5.10 -26.92 2.15
N GLU A 54 5.76 -27.08 3.30
CA GLU A 54 6.60 -26.02 3.90
C GLU A 54 7.69 -25.51 2.94
N PRO A 55 8.43 -26.37 2.19
CA PRO A 55 9.35 -25.90 1.16
C PRO A 55 8.69 -25.00 0.11
N THR A 56 7.41 -25.24 -0.22
CA THR A 56 6.65 -24.38 -1.14
C THR A 56 6.40 -23.01 -0.54
N VAL A 57 6.08 -22.93 0.76
CA VAL A 57 5.92 -21.64 1.47
C VAL A 57 7.25 -20.88 1.48
N TYR A 58 8.37 -21.55 1.78
CA TYR A 58 9.69 -20.93 1.76
C TYR A 58 10.10 -20.47 0.34
N ALA A 59 9.84 -21.28 -0.68
CA ALA A 59 10.13 -20.91 -2.06
C ALA A 59 9.33 -19.66 -2.50
N THR A 60 8.09 -19.53 -2.02
CA THR A 60 7.17 -18.46 -2.42
C THR A 60 7.39 -17.17 -1.62
N MET A 61 7.62 -17.29 -0.31
CA MET A 61 7.61 -16.16 0.65
C MET A 61 8.96 -15.94 1.33
N LYS A 62 9.90 -16.84 1.20
CA LYS A 62 11.25 -16.85 1.81
C LYS A 62 11.23 -16.99 3.35
N SER A 63 10.32 -16.33 4.03
CA SER A 63 10.20 -16.35 5.50
C SER A 63 8.82 -15.89 5.94
N LYS A 64 8.53 -16.01 7.24
CA LYS A 64 7.34 -15.43 7.88
C LYS A 64 7.30 -13.90 7.74
N ALA A 65 8.45 -13.23 7.86
CA ALA A 65 8.58 -11.80 7.61
C ALA A 65 8.31 -11.45 6.13
N GLY A 66 8.77 -12.27 5.19
CA GLY A 66 8.48 -12.09 3.76
C GLY A 66 6.99 -12.25 3.44
N LEU A 67 6.32 -13.20 4.08
CA LEU A 67 4.87 -13.34 3.97
C LEU A 67 4.13 -12.11 4.52
N LEU A 68 4.53 -11.61 5.69
CA LEU A 68 3.98 -10.40 6.27
C LEU A 68 4.15 -9.18 5.36
N HIS A 69 5.38 -9.01 4.83
CA HIS A 69 5.66 -7.95 3.86
C HIS A 69 4.76 -8.06 2.62
N ALA A 70 4.58 -9.27 2.09
CA ALA A 70 3.73 -9.49 0.93
C ALA A 70 2.24 -9.16 1.22
N LEU A 71 1.73 -9.52 2.40
CA LEU A 71 0.37 -9.19 2.84
C LEU A 71 0.15 -7.68 2.94
N MET A 72 1.10 -6.97 3.54
CA MET A 72 1.05 -5.51 3.63
C MET A 72 1.17 -4.85 2.26
N HIS A 73 2.07 -5.35 1.42
CA HIS A 73 2.22 -4.85 0.06
C HIS A 73 0.92 -5.01 -0.75
N ASP A 74 0.28 -6.18 -0.71
CA ASP A 74 -0.97 -6.42 -1.44
C ASP A 74 -2.12 -5.53 -0.93
N ALA A 75 -2.16 -5.27 0.38
CA ALA A 75 -3.16 -4.37 0.96
C ALA A 75 -2.94 -2.91 0.54
N MET A 76 -1.70 -2.43 0.55
CA MET A 76 -1.37 -1.04 0.24
C MET A 76 -1.31 -0.75 -1.26
N PHE A 77 -0.78 -1.70 -2.05
CA PHE A 77 -0.50 -1.53 -3.48
C PHE A 77 -1.27 -2.49 -4.38
N GLY A 78 -2.37 -3.03 -3.88
CA GLY A 78 -3.26 -3.94 -4.60
C GLY A 78 -4.03 -3.27 -5.74
N PRO A 79 -5.05 -3.95 -6.29
CA PRO A 79 -5.78 -3.47 -7.47
C PRO A 79 -6.37 -2.06 -7.33
N ARG A 80 -6.91 -1.71 -6.16
CA ARG A 80 -7.48 -0.37 -5.89
C ARG A 80 -6.45 0.75 -6.00
N PHE A 81 -5.27 0.54 -5.39
CA PHE A 81 -4.15 1.47 -5.52
C PHE A 81 -3.69 1.60 -6.97
N LYS A 82 -3.52 0.49 -7.67
CA LYS A 82 -3.10 0.49 -9.08
C LYS A 82 -4.10 1.27 -9.95
N GLN A 83 -5.39 1.06 -9.75
CA GLN A 83 -6.43 1.80 -10.46
C GLN A 83 -6.42 3.29 -10.12
N ALA A 84 -6.30 3.65 -8.83
CA ALA A 84 -6.21 5.04 -8.42
C ALA A 84 -4.94 5.73 -8.97
N ARG A 85 -3.82 5.01 -9.01
CA ARG A 85 -2.56 5.52 -9.57
C ARG A 85 -2.65 5.70 -11.09
N GLN A 86 -3.27 4.77 -11.82
CA GLN A 86 -3.45 4.89 -13.28
C GLN A 86 -4.21 6.17 -13.66
N ARG A 87 -5.13 6.65 -12.81
CA ARG A 87 -5.81 7.93 -13.05
C ARG A 87 -4.88 9.14 -12.96
N LEU A 88 -3.71 9.00 -12.33
CA LEU A 88 -2.66 10.04 -12.29
C LEU A 88 -1.79 10.03 -13.56
N ASP A 89 -1.83 8.95 -14.33
CA ASP A 89 -1.06 8.84 -15.56
C ASP A 89 -1.63 9.86 -16.58
N GLY A 90 -0.74 10.67 -17.14
CA GLY A 90 -1.12 11.74 -18.07
C GLY A 90 -1.58 13.05 -17.43
N VAL A 91 -1.76 13.14 -16.11
CA VAL A 91 -2.03 14.40 -15.43
C VAL A 91 -0.73 15.19 -15.32
N LEU A 92 -0.63 16.30 -16.04
CA LEU A 92 0.58 17.14 -16.10
C LEU A 92 0.58 18.25 -15.03
N ASP A 93 -0.58 18.75 -14.63
CA ASP A 93 -0.68 19.81 -13.63
C ASP A 93 -0.25 19.30 -12.24
N PRO A 94 0.81 19.86 -11.64
CA PRO A 94 1.32 19.42 -10.34
C PRO A 94 0.34 19.66 -9.20
N VAL A 95 -0.50 20.70 -9.27
CA VAL A 95 -1.54 20.97 -8.27
C VAL A 95 -2.60 19.88 -8.30
N GLN A 96 -3.06 19.53 -9.51
CA GLN A 96 -4.01 18.43 -9.68
C GLN A 96 -3.42 17.09 -9.22
N ARG A 97 -2.15 16.82 -9.47
CA ARG A 97 -1.47 15.61 -8.96
C ARG A 97 -1.43 15.54 -7.43
N VAL A 98 -1.21 16.70 -6.77
CA VAL A 98 -1.28 16.82 -5.31
C VAL A 98 -2.70 16.52 -4.83
N ALA A 99 -3.72 17.14 -5.41
CA ALA A 99 -5.12 16.92 -5.09
C ALA A 99 -5.53 15.46 -5.23
N MET A 100 -5.20 14.83 -6.36
CA MET A 100 -5.51 13.42 -6.64
C MET A 100 -4.82 12.43 -5.69
N THR A 101 -3.85 12.86 -4.88
CA THR A 101 -3.26 12.01 -3.83
C THR A 101 -4.32 11.58 -2.81
N ALA A 102 -5.38 12.37 -2.61
CA ALA A 102 -6.50 12.01 -1.75
C ALA A 102 -7.21 10.73 -2.21
N GLN A 103 -7.41 10.56 -3.52
CA GLN A 103 -7.99 9.34 -4.10
C GLN A 103 -7.08 8.13 -3.88
N VAL A 104 -5.76 8.32 -4.00
CA VAL A 104 -4.77 7.25 -3.76
C VAL A 104 -4.76 6.85 -2.30
N ALA A 105 -4.74 7.81 -1.37
CA ALA A 105 -4.78 7.53 0.07
C ALA A 105 -6.06 6.79 0.45
N ARG A 106 -7.22 7.25 -0.03
CA ARG A 106 -8.49 6.55 0.14
C ARG A 106 -8.42 5.11 -0.38
N ALA A 107 -7.93 4.90 -1.60
CA ALA A 107 -7.88 3.57 -2.23
C ALA A 107 -7.02 2.57 -1.44
N ILE A 108 -5.95 3.05 -0.79
CA ILE A 108 -5.11 2.24 0.10
C ILE A 108 -5.90 1.82 1.34
N TYR A 109 -6.47 2.78 2.07
CA TYR A 109 -7.02 2.53 3.41
C TYR A 109 -8.45 1.96 3.39
N GLU A 110 -9.26 2.32 2.41
CA GLU A 110 -10.58 1.71 2.17
C GLU A 110 -10.47 0.23 1.78
N GLY A 111 -9.32 -0.17 1.20
CA GLY A 111 -9.00 -1.56 0.91
C GLY A 111 -8.46 -2.36 2.10
N GLU A 112 -8.23 -1.73 3.25
CA GLU A 112 -7.72 -2.40 4.44
C GLU A 112 -8.75 -3.34 5.02
N SER A 113 -8.43 -4.64 5.07
CA SER A 113 -9.32 -5.62 5.69
C SER A 113 -9.32 -5.51 7.22
N ALA A 114 -10.39 -5.98 7.86
CA ALA A 114 -10.48 -6.01 9.32
C ALA A 114 -9.32 -6.81 9.95
N GLU A 115 -8.91 -7.90 9.30
CA GLU A 115 -7.78 -8.73 9.73
C GLU A 115 -6.46 -7.98 9.65
N LEU A 116 -6.24 -7.23 8.57
CA LEU A 116 -5.04 -6.39 8.43
C LEU A 116 -5.03 -5.25 9.45
N SER A 117 -6.18 -4.61 9.67
CA SER A 117 -6.31 -3.58 10.70
C SER A 117 -5.95 -4.08 12.09
N LEU A 118 -6.45 -5.27 12.44
CA LEU A 118 -6.11 -5.94 13.71
C LEU A 118 -4.61 -6.26 13.80
N LEU A 119 -4.03 -6.78 12.72
CA LEU A 119 -2.60 -7.07 12.63
C LEU A 119 -1.75 -5.81 12.84
N LEU A 120 -2.12 -4.71 12.19
CA LEU A 120 -1.41 -3.44 12.32
C LEU A 120 -1.50 -2.84 13.74
N LYS A 121 -2.64 -3.00 14.42
CA LYS A 121 -2.77 -2.62 15.84
C LYS A 121 -1.84 -3.41 16.76
N SER A 122 -1.48 -4.62 16.37
CA SER A 122 -0.55 -5.48 17.13
C SER A 122 0.93 -5.16 16.89
N ALA A 123 1.25 -4.21 16.02
CA ALA A 123 2.63 -3.87 15.63
C ALA A 123 3.51 -3.43 16.80
N ALA A 124 2.91 -2.83 17.84
CA ALA A 124 3.65 -2.43 19.04
C ALA A 124 4.36 -3.62 19.73
N PHE A 125 3.83 -4.82 19.56
CA PHE A 125 4.29 -6.05 20.21
C PHE A 125 5.15 -6.94 19.31
N SER A 126 5.28 -6.65 18.01
CA SER A 126 6.08 -7.43 17.06
C SER A 126 7.17 -6.58 16.39
N PRO A 127 8.46 -6.85 16.69
CA PRO A 127 9.59 -6.16 16.03
C PRO A 127 9.58 -6.32 14.51
N GLU A 128 9.19 -7.49 14.00
CA GLU A 128 9.11 -7.77 12.55
C GLU A 128 8.04 -6.91 11.88
N LEU A 129 6.88 -6.79 12.51
CA LEU A 129 5.79 -5.97 12.00
C LEU A 129 6.16 -4.48 12.01
N ARG A 130 6.78 -4.01 13.09
CA ARG A 130 7.29 -2.61 13.15
C ARG A 130 8.27 -2.31 12.02
N LYS A 131 9.25 -3.21 11.80
CA LYS A 131 10.23 -3.05 10.71
C LYS A 131 9.55 -3.00 9.34
N THR A 132 8.56 -3.86 9.12
CA THR A 132 7.78 -3.89 7.88
C THR A 132 6.99 -2.60 7.72
N GLN A 133 6.28 -2.13 8.74
CA GLN A 133 5.57 -0.84 8.70
C GLN A 133 6.50 0.32 8.40
N GLN A 134 7.66 0.39 9.06
CA GLN A 134 8.65 1.44 8.81
C GLN A 134 9.11 1.46 7.36
N SER A 135 9.32 0.29 6.73
CA SER A 135 9.71 0.23 5.32
C SER A 135 8.63 0.80 4.38
N PHE A 136 7.36 0.59 4.70
CA PHE A 136 6.24 1.17 3.94
C PHE A 136 6.09 2.67 4.18
N GLU A 137 6.33 3.14 5.42
CA GLU A 137 6.30 4.57 5.71
C GLU A 137 7.42 5.33 4.98
N VAL A 138 8.62 4.75 4.89
CA VAL A 138 9.71 5.31 4.07
C VAL A 138 9.31 5.40 2.60
N LEU A 139 8.75 4.32 2.04
CA LEU A 139 8.28 4.31 0.66
C LEU A 139 7.17 5.36 0.43
N ARG A 140 6.23 5.47 1.36
CA ARG A 140 5.15 6.46 1.29
C ARG A 140 5.70 7.88 1.33
N LEU A 141 6.66 8.16 2.22
CA LEU A 141 7.33 9.46 2.29
C LEU A 141 8.05 9.81 0.97
N GLN A 142 8.76 8.85 0.36
CA GLN A 142 9.40 9.05 -0.94
C GLN A 142 8.40 9.41 -2.03
N MET A 143 7.25 8.73 -2.08
CA MET A 143 6.18 9.04 -3.04
C MET A 143 5.61 10.45 -2.84
N GLN A 144 5.51 10.94 -1.61
CA GLN A 144 5.07 12.30 -1.32
C GLN A 144 6.15 13.32 -1.70
N GLN A 145 7.41 13.01 -1.42
CA GLN A 145 8.55 13.86 -1.79
C GLN A 145 8.59 14.11 -3.30
N GLU A 146 8.42 13.08 -4.14
CA GLU A 146 8.37 13.24 -5.60
C GLU A 146 7.28 14.21 -6.06
N ARG A 147 6.10 14.20 -5.44
CA ARG A 147 5.00 15.12 -5.77
C ARG A 147 5.30 16.53 -5.36
N VAL A 148 5.86 16.72 -4.17
CA VAL A 148 6.29 18.02 -3.66
C VAL A 148 7.43 18.57 -4.50
N ASP A 149 8.42 17.74 -4.87
CA ASP A 149 9.51 18.16 -5.75
C ASP A 149 8.99 18.73 -7.06
N ASN A 150 8.03 18.07 -7.68
CA ASN A 150 7.41 18.53 -8.92
C ASN A 150 6.62 19.83 -8.72
N LEU A 151 5.89 19.97 -7.61
CA LEU A 151 5.16 21.20 -7.26
C LEU A 151 6.12 22.41 -7.14
N TYR A 152 7.27 22.21 -6.49
CA TYR A 152 8.28 23.26 -6.31
C TYR A 152 9.03 23.58 -7.61
N ALA A 153 9.38 22.54 -8.38
CA ALA A 153 10.06 22.72 -9.67
C ALA A 153 9.24 23.56 -10.67
N THR A 154 7.92 23.52 -10.57
CA THR A 154 6.99 24.27 -11.43
C THR A 154 6.58 25.62 -10.84
N GLY A 155 7.08 26.01 -9.68
CA GLY A 155 6.74 27.27 -9.01
C GLY A 155 5.29 27.39 -8.53
N ARG A 156 4.59 26.25 -8.38
CA ARG A 156 3.17 26.19 -7.96
C ARG A 156 3.01 25.95 -6.45
N SER A 157 4.13 25.88 -5.72
CA SER A 157 4.12 25.70 -4.26
C SER A 157 3.69 26.95 -3.53
N LYS A 158 3.12 26.76 -2.32
CA LYS A 158 2.72 27.86 -1.43
C LYS A 158 3.92 28.75 -1.06
N LYS A 159 3.77 30.04 -1.22
CA LYS A 159 4.79 31.03 -0.85
C LYS A 159 5.14 30.94 0.63
N GLY A 160 6.43 30.97 0.94
CA GLY A 160 6.93 30.89 2.31
C GLY A 160 6.92 29.50 2.95
N LEU A 161 6.32 28.48 2.34
CA LEU A 161 6.38 27.11 2.82
C LEU A 161 7.68 26.46 2.33
N LYS A 162 8.50 25.93 3.26
CA LYS A 162 9.71 25.18 2.92
C LYS A 162 9.36 23.81 2.35
N LYS A 163 10.13 23.32 1.38
CA LYS A 163 9.89 22.08 0.67
C LYS A 163 9.83 20.86 1.61
N GLU A 164 10.72 20.81 2.60
CA GLU A 164 10.77 19.73 3.58
C GLU A 164 9.52 19.73 4.49
N ALA A 165 9.03 20.93 4.84
CA ALA A 165 7.79 21.06 5.61
C ALA A 165 6.58 20.65 4.75
N ALA A 166 6.55 21.01 3.47
CA ALA A 166 5.49 20.58 2.56
C ALA A 166 5.41 19.06 2.43
N ALA A 167 6.55 18.38 2.28
CA ALA A 167 6.63 16.91 2.23
C ALA A 167 6.15 16.28 3.54
N THR A 168 6.54 16.82 4.69
CA THR A 168 6.11 16.37 6.00
C THR A 168 4.60 16.52 6.19
N LEU A 169 4.04 17.67 5.84
CA LEU A 169 2.60 17.92 5.92
C LEU A 169 1.81 16.98 5.01
N MET A 170 2.25 16.81 3.78
CA MET A 170 1.62 15.88 2.84
C MET A 170 1.67 14.44 3.34
N TRP A 171 2.82 14.00 3.87
CA TRP A 171 2.98 12.69 4.47
C TRP A 171 2.07 12.48 5.69
N MET A 172 1.95 13.47 6.57
CA MET A 172 1.08 13.45 7.74
C MET A 172 -0.40 13.37 7.34
N TYR A 173 -0.88 14.28 6.49
CA TYR A 173 -2.29 14.32 6.09
C TYR A 173 -2.75 13.06 5.35
N THR A 174 -1.87 12.44 4.58
CA THR A 174 -2.16 11.19 3.85
C THR A 174 -1.91 9.94 4.68
N SER A 175 -1.70 10.04 6.00
CA SER A 175 -1.39 8.90 6.86
C SER A 175 -2.61 8.03 7.14
N ARG A 176 -2.33 6.78 7.51
CA ARG A 176 -3.34 5.82 7.96
C ARG A 176 -4.08 6.33 9.21
N GLU A 177 -3.34 6.94 10.10
CA GLU A 177 -3.85 7.49 11.36
C GLU A 177 -4.92 8.55 11.11
N VAL A 178 -4.69 9.46 10.17
CA VAL A 178 -5.66 10.49 9.79
C VAL A 178 -6.91 9.84 9.16
N TYR A 179 -6.74 8.88 8.26
CA TYR A 179 -7.87 8.15 7.70
C TYR A 179 -8.71 7.45 8.78
N HIS A 180 -8.07 6.69 9.67
CA HIS A 180 -8.75 5.99 10.75
C HIS A 180 -9.46 6.93 11.71
N LYS A 181 -8.82 8.06 12.06
CA LYS A 181 -9.42 9.07 12.95
C LYS A 181 -10.72 9.63 12.37
N LEU A 182 -10.71 9.97 11.08
CA LEU A 182 -11.87 10.58 10.43
C LEU A 182 -12.93 9.54 10.04
N VAL A 183 -12.55 8.47 9.37
CA VAL A 183 -13.51 7.52 8.80
C VAL A 183 -13.96 6.48 9.83
N VAL A 184 -13.03 5.92 10.62
CA VAL A 184 -13.37 4.82 11.53
C VAL A 184 -13.86 5.33 12.88
N GLU A 185 -13.16 6.33 13.48
CA GLU A 185 -13.49 6.81 14.81
C GLU A 185 -14.55 7.95 14.79
N SER A 186 -14.51 8.83 13.78
CA SER A 186 -15.41 9.97 13.66
C SER A 186 -16.58 9.75 12.68
N ALA A 187 -16.71 8.52 12.15
CA ALA A 187 -17.80 8.09 11.28
C ALA A 187 -17.97 8.93 9.98
N TRP A 188 -16.89 9.51 9.47
CA TRP A 188 -16.93 10.15 8.16
C TRP A 188 -17.09 9.08 7.07
N THR A 189 -17.79 9.45 6.00
CA THR A 189 -17.76 8.59 4.80
C THR A 189 -16.40 8.70 4.09
N PRO A 190 -15.98 7.69 3.34
CA PRO A 190 -14.78 7.77 2.50
C PRO A 190 -14.81 8.95 1.51
N ASP A 191 -16.00 9.34 1.02
CA ASP A 191 -16.17 10.50 0.15
C ASP A 191 -15.90 11.81 0.87
N GLN A 192 -16.39 11.96 2.11
CA GLN A 192 -16.10 13.13 2.94
C GLN A 192 -14.61 13.27 3.25
N TYR A 193 -13.95 12.13 3.59
CA TYR A 193 -12.50 12.11 3.79
C TYR A 193 -11.75 12.55 2.53
N GLN A 194 -12.08 11.98 1.38
CA GLN A 194 -11.41 12.31 0.13
C GLN A 194 -11.56 13.79 -0.23
N ALA A 195 -12.77 14.33 -0.18
CA ALA A 195 -13.05 15.73 -0.49
C ALA A 195 -12.35 16.70 0.48
N TRP A 196 -12.33 16.34 1.77
CA TRP A 196 -11.61 17.11 2.78
C TRP A 196 -10.09 17.08 2.53
N LEU A 197 -9.52 15.90 2.29
CA LEU A 197 -8.07 15.76 2.09
C LEU A 197 -7.61 16.49 0.82
N GLU A 198 -8.37 16.38 -0.28
CA GLU A 198 -8.09 17.08 -1.53
C GLU A 198 -8.00 18.60 -1.30
N ARG A 199 -9.01 19.19 -0.67
CA ARG A 199 -9.03 20.62 -0.34
C ARG A 199 -7.88 21.00 0.61
N THR A 200 -7.67 20.22 1.67
CA THR A 200 -6.60 20.47 2.64
C THR A 200 -5.22 20.46 2.01
N LEU A 201 -4.95 19.51 1.10
CA LEU A 201 -3.67 19.46 0.40
C LEU A 201 -3.46 20.67 -0.52
N ILE A 202 -4.48 21.08 -1.26
CA ILE A 202 -4.41 22.29 -2.12
C ILE A 202 -4.15 23.52 -1.25
N GLU A 203 -4.97 23.77 -0.24
CA GLU A 203 -4.87 24.96 0.61
C GLU A 203 -3.55 25.03 1.39
N THR A 204 -3.02 23.86 1.78
CA THR A 204 -1.78 23.79 2.56
C THR A 204 -0.53 23.93 1.71
N LEU A 205 -0.52 23.34 0.52
CA LEU A 205 0.70 23.17 -0.26
C LEU A 205 0.82 24.15 -1.44
N THR A 206 -0.26 24.84 -1.81
CA THR A 206 -0.30 25.77 -2.96
C THR A 206 -0.90 27.12 -2.56
N ASP A 207 -0.68 28.14 -3.39
CA ASP A 207 -1.34 29.46 -3.22
C ASP A 207 -2.80 29.47 -3.73
N GLY A 208 -3.38 28.32 -3.99
CA GLY A 208 -4.71 28.15 -4.54
C GLY A 208 -4.70 28.00 -6.06
N VAL A 209 -5.85 27.61 -6.61
CA VAL A 209 -6.08 27.60 -8.05
C VAL A 209 -6.53 29.02 -8.39
N GLY A 210 -5.61 29.84 -8.97
CA GLY A 210 -5.98 31.11 -9.57
C GLY A 210 -6.78 30.89 -10.86
#